data_ac72ccb670aa642895f15c90b1989c5a
#
_entry.id   ac72ccb670aa642895f15c90b1989c5a
#
_cell.length_a   1.000
_cell.length_b   1.000
_cell.length_c   1.000
_cell.angle_alpha   90.00
_cell.angle_beta   90.00
_cell.angle_gamma   90.00
#
_symmetry.space_group_name_H-M   'P 1'
#
loop_
_entity.id
_entity.type
_entity.pdbx_description
1 polymer ?
#
loop_
_entity_poly.entity_id
_entity_poly.type
_entity_poly.pdbx_seq_one_letter_code
_entity_poly.pdbx_strand_id
1 'polypeptide(L)'
;MITFENVSKVYPNGVKGLQNIDVTIEQGEFVAIIGLSGAGKSTFLRSINRLVPITEGDIRVDGKSVTKANKKELRLIRRQIGLISQSFNLVKRSTVQKNVLSGRLGYYGTWKSILGLFTKEDYERTKEALATVGLSDK
;
A
#
# COMPACT_ATOMS: atom_id res chain seq x y z
N MET A 1 0.13 6.08 12.96
CA MET A 1 -1.03 6.99 12.95
C MET A 1 -1.38 7.37 11.51
N ILE A 2 -2.66 7.34 11.15
CA ILE A 2 -3.15 7.76 9.82
C ILE A 2 -4.22 8.82 10.03
N THR A 3 -4.11 9.96 9.32
CA THR A 3 -5.06 11.07 9.45
C THR A 3 -5.61 11.44 8.07
N PHE A 4 -6.92 11.60 8.00
CA PHE A 4 -7.65 12.17 6.88
C PHE A 4 -8.18 13.54 7.30
N GLU A 5 -7.87 14.58 6.53
CA GLU A 5 -8.27 15.97 6.78
C GLU A 5 -9.11 16.46 5.59
N ASN A 6 -10.42 16.56 5.77
CA ASN A 6 -11.40 17.00 4.76
C ASN A 6 -11.21 16.31 3.39
N VAL A 7 -11.10 14.99 3.41
CA VAL A 7 -10.73 14.21 2.22
C VAL A 7 -11.94 13.91 1.36
N SER A 8 -11.89 14.34 0.10
CA SER A 8 -12.89 14.02 -0.92
C SER A 8 -12.26 13.37 -2.14
N LYS A 9 -12.99 12.46 -2.78
CA LYS A 9 -12.64 11.83 -4.04
C LYS A 9 -13.80 11.82 -4.98
N VAL A 10 -13.68 12.56 -6.08
CA VAL A 10 -14.60 12.51 -7.21
C VAL A 10 -13.89 11.86 -8.39
N TYR A 11 -14.50 10.87 -8.99
CA TYR A 11 -14.00 10.21 -10.19
C TYR A 11 -14.35 10.99 -11.46
N PRO A 12 -13.65 10.79 -12.60
CA PRO A 12 -13.93 11.52 -13.85
C PRO A 12 -15.36 11.37 -14.36
N ASN A 13 -16.04 10.29 -14.02
CA ASN A 13 -17.46 10.04 -14.36
C ASN A 13 -18.45 10.71 -13.38
N GLY A 14 -17.98 11.59 -12.49
CA GLY A 14 -18.79 12.29 -11.50
C GLY A 14 -19.13 11.50 -10.24
N VAL A 15 -18.79 10.21 -10.18
CA VAL A 15 -19.03 9.38 -8.98
C VAL A 15 -18.19 9.88 -7.82
N LYS A 16 -18.84 10.14 -6.68
CA LYS A 16 -18.19 10.54 -5.43
C LYS A 16 -17.79 9.28 -4.66
N GLY A 17 -16.50 9.00 -4.62
CA GLY A 17 -15.95 7.86 -3.89
C GLY A 17 -15.72 8.13 -2.41
N LEU A 18 -15.38 9.37 -2.05
CA LEU A 18 -15.25 9.87 -0.67
C LEU A 18 -15.82 11.29 -0.61
N GLN A 19 -16.40 11.69 0.51
CA GLN A 19 -16.96 13.03 0.70
C GLN A 19 -16.63 13.52 2.11
N ASN A 20 -15.82 14.58 2.18
CA ASN A 20 -15.46 15.32 3.40
C ASN A 20 -15.12 14.36 4.56
N ILE A 21 -14.22 13.43 4.33
CA ILE A 21 -13.80 12.46 5.35
C ILE A 21 -12.78 13.10 6.28
N ASP A 22 -13.14 13.17 7.56
CA ASP A 22 -12.26 13.55 8.65
C ASP A 22 -12.17 12.38 9.62
N VAL A 23 -11.00 11.76 9.75
CA VAL A 23 -10.78 10.63 10.65
C VAL A 23 -9.31 10.51 10.99
N THR A 24 -9.02 10.17 12.24
CA THR A 24 -7.70 9.78 12.71
C THR A 24 -7.75 8.33 13.19
N ILE A 25 -6.79 7.54 12.74
CA ILE A 25 -6.56 6.17 13.18
C ILE A 25 -5.24 6.19 13.93
N GLU A 26 -5.33 5.91 15.23
CA GLU A 26 -4.16 5.95 16.11
C GLU A 26 -3.26 4.72 15.93
N GLN A 27 -2.07 4.80 16.47
CA GLN A 27 -1.16 3.66 16.45
C GLN A 27 -1.69 2.53 17.34
N GLY A 28 -1.72 1.31 16.80
CA GLY A 28 -2.21 0.13 17.51
C GLY A 28 -3.73 -0.08 17.42
N GLU A 29 -4.47 0.84 16.81
CA GLU A 29 -5.91 0.65 16.60
C GLU A 29 -6.21 -0.42 15.55
N PHE A 30 -7.27 -1.19 15.81
CA PHE A 30 -7.93 -2.05 14.84
C PHE A 30 -9.23 -1.38 14.38
N VAL A 31 -9.29 -0.99 13.12
CA VAL A 31 -10.43 -0.28 12.54
C VAL A 31 -11.11 -1.12 11.47
N ALA A 32 -12.41 -1.34 11.59
CA ALA A 32 -13.23 -1.99 10.58
C ALA A 32 -14.09 -0.98 9.82
N ILE A 33 -14.02 -1.01 8.49
CA ILE A 33 -14.83 -0.16 7.61
C ILE A 33 -15.98 -0.99 7.05
N ILE A 34 -17.20 -0.68 7.47
CA ILE A 34 -18.42 -1.39 7.10
C ILE A 34 -19.28 -0.50 6.19
N GLY A 35 -19.97 -1.09 5.24
CA GLY A 35 -20.88 -0.38 4.35
C GLY A 35 -21.27 -1.22 3.12
N LEU A 36 -22.28 -0.78 2.39
CA LEU A 36 -22.77 -1.43 1.18
C LEU A 36 -21.71 -1.49 0.06
N SER A 37 -21.95 -2.32 -0.95
CA SER A 37 -21.13 -2.28 -2.16
C SER A 37 -21.20 -0.88 -2.79
N GLY A 38 -20.06 -0.36 -3.23
CA GLY A 38 -20.00 1.01 -3.78
C GLY A 38 -19.85 2.13 -2.75
N ALA A 39 -19.95 1.89 -1.44
CA ALA A 39 -19.85 2.91 -0.39
C ALA A 39 -18.47 3.56 -0.21
N GLY A 40 -17.50 3.34 -1.10
CA GLY A 40 -16.20 4.00 -1.04
C GLY A 40 -15.12 3.29 -0.20
N LYS A 41 -15.40 2.14 0.43
CA LYS A 41 -14.45 1.40 1.29
C LYS A 41 -13.11 1.14 0.62
N SER A 42 -13.12 0.61 -0.59
CA SER A 42 -11.90 0.34 -1.37
C SER A 42 -11.19 1.63 -1.80
N THR A 43 -11.94 2.70 -2.05
CA THR A 43 -11.41 4.03 -2.35
C THR A 43 -10.67 4.58 -1.13
N PHE A 44 -11.28 4.48 0.06
CA PHE A 44 -10.67 4.88 1.32
C PHE A 44 -9.33 4.16 1.55
N LEU A 45 -9.33 2.82 1.54
CA LEU A 45 -8.11 2.03 1.77
C LEU A 45 -7.01 2.33 0.73
N ARG A 46 -7.38 2.44 -0.55
CA ARG A 46 -6.41 2.71 -1.63
C ARG A 46 -5.90 4.14 -1.66
N SER A 47 -6.61 5.08 -1.03
CA SER A 47 -6.16 6.46 -0.93
C SER A 47 -5.03 6.63 0.09
N ILE A 48 -4.97 5.81 1.14
CA ILE A 48 -3.92 5.86 2.19
C ILE A 48 -2.51 5.76 1.58
N ASN A 49 -2.32 4.93 0.57
CA ASN A 49 -1.03 4.77 -0.11
C ASN A 49 -1.00 5.43 -1.51
N ARG A 50 -1.98 6.31 -1.79
CA ARG A 50 -2.14 7.02 -3.07
C ARG A 50 -2.16 6.10 -4.30
N LEU A 51 -2.72 4.87 -4.18
CA LEU A 51 -3.12 4.07 -5.35
C LEU A 51 -4.35 4.69 -6.04
N VAL A 52 -5.21 5.32 -5.25
CA VAL A 52 -6.28 6.20 -5.73
C VAL A 52 -5.96 7.60 -5.21
N PRO A 53 -5.58 8.56 -6.08
CA PRO A 53 -5.35 9.93 -5.66
C PRO A 53 -6.69 10.58 -5.29
N ILE A 54 -6.69 11.34 -4.20
CA ILE A 54 -7.83 12.15 -3.76
C ILE A 54 -7.99 13.40 -4.61
N THR A 55 -9.16 14.04 -4.54
CA THR A 55 -9.47 15.29 -5.26
C THR A 55 -9.24 16.49 -4.36
N GLU A 56 -9.56 16.39 -3.08
CA GLU A 56 -9.45 17.46 -2.09
C GLU A 56 -9.00 16.90 -0.73
N GLY A 57 -8.45 17.77 0.11
CA GLY A 57 -8.00 17.44 1.46
C GLY A 57 -6.56 16.94 1.52
N ASP A 58 -6.20 16.37 2.64
CA ASP A 58 -4.87 15.78 2.88
C ASP A 58 -4.97 14.44 3.61
N ILE A 59 -4.11 13.50 3.26
CA ILE A 59 -3.94 12.24 3.96
C ILE A 59 -2.51 12.19 4.47
N ARG A 60 -2.36 11.87 5.76
CA ARG A 60 -1.06 11.76 6.42
C ARG A 60 -0.85 10.35 6.99
N VAL A 61 0.37 9.87 6.87
CA VAL A 61 0.85 8.65 7.52
C VAL A 61 2.06 9.02 8.36
N ASP A 62 1.97 8.82 9.65
CA ASP A 62 2.97 9.23 10.64
C ASP A 62 3.43 10.68 10.44
N GLY A 63 2.46 11.59 10.31
CA GLY A 63 2.65 13.03 10.11
C GLY A 63 3.11 13.45 8.71
N LYS A 64 3.46 12.50 7.82
CA LYS A 64 3.91 12.80 6.46
C LYS A 64 2.74 12.82 5.48
N SER A 65 2.55 13.92 4.76
CA SER A 65 1.50 14.02 3.75
C SER A 65 1.75 13.05 2.58
N VAL A 66 0.84 12.13 2.39
CA VAL A 66 0.79 11.22 1.24
C VAL A 66 0.36 11.98 -0.02
N THR A 67 -0.55 12.93 0.16
CA THR A 67 -1.15 13.72 -0.92
C THR A 67 -0.11 14.60 -1.61
N LYS A 68 0.69 15.32 -0.83
CA LYS A 68 1.68 16.31 -1.29
C LYS A 68 3.06 15.70 -1.56
N ALA A 69 3.30 14.47 -1.12
CA ALA A 69 4.58 13.79 -1.25
C ALA A 69 5.04 13.71 -2.72
N ASN A 70 6.30 14.05 -2.98
CA ASN A 70 6.95 13.76 -4.25
C ASN A 70 7.19 12.25 -4.42
N LYS A 71 7.66 11.81 -5.59
CA LYS A 71 7.85 10.38 -5.90
C LYS A 71 8.77 9.65 -4.91
N LYS A 72 9.83 10.32 -4.44
CA LYS A 72 10.81 9.74 -3.51
C LYS A 72 10.21 9.60 -2.10
N GLU A 73 9.55 10.63 -1.62
CA GLU A 73 8.86 10.65 -0.33
C GLU A 73 7.73 9.63 -0.29
N LEU A 74 6.88 9.60 -1.31
CA LEU A 74 5.79 8.64 -1.42
C LEU A 74 6.29 7.20 -1.38
N ARG A 75 7.42 6.90 -2.02
CA ARG A 75 8.04 5.59 -1.96
C ARG A 75 8.45 5.22 -0.53
N LEU A 76 8.99 6.19 0.24
CA LEU A 76 9.36 5.97 1.64
C LEU A 76 8.13 5.74 2.53
N ILE A 77 7.07 6.50 2.32
CA ILE A 77 5.79 6.31 3.03
C ILE A 77 5.21 4.93 2.73
N ARG A 78 5.16 4.54 1.46
CA ARG A 78 4.62 3.23 1.04
C ARG A 78 5.36 2.03 1.62
N ARG A 79 6.62 2.17 2.02
CA ARG A 79 7.36 1.10 2.72
C ARG A 79 6.80 0.79 4.11
N GLN A 80 6.10 1.74 4.72
CA GLN A 80 5.51 1.62 6.04
C GLN A 80 4.08 1.06 5.98
N ILE A 81 3.51 0.89 4.77
CA ILE A 81 2.14 0.48 4.55
C ILE A 81 2.12 -0.90 3.90
N GLY A 82 1.62 -1.91 4.62
CA GLY A 82 1.26 -3.20 4.04
C GLY A 82 -0.19 -3.16 3.55
N LEU A 83 -0.42 -3.53 2.29
CA LEU A 83 -1.77 -3.63 1.72
C LEU A 83 -2.03 -5.06 1.26
N ILE A 84 -3.02 -5.71 1.87
CA ILE A 84 -3.55 -7.00 1.42
C ILE A 84 -4.80 -6.72 0.59
N SER A 85 -4.77 -7.03 -0.69
CA SER A 85 -5.91 -6.83 -1.60
C SER A 85 -6.72 -8.12 -1.79
N GLN A 86 -7.98 -7.98 -2.17
CA GLN A 86 -8.84 -9.13 -2.49
C GLN A 86 -8.28 -10.01 -3.62
N SER A 87 -7.69 -9.39 -4.64
CA SER A 87 -6.90 -10.09 -5.65
C SER A 87 -5.46 -10.17 -5.18
N PHE A 88 -4.88 -11.35 -5.17
CA PHE A 88 -3.53 -11.57 -4.65
C PHE A 88 -2.42 -10.81 -5.38
N ASN A 89 -2.71 -10.22 -6.55
CA ASN A 89 -1.78 -9.43 -7.37
C ASN A 89 -0.44 -10.15 -7.63
N LEU A 90 -0.46 -11.47 -7.71
CA LEU A 90 0.71 -12.28 -7.96
C LEU A 90 1.06 -12.28 -9.45
N VAL A 91 2.34 -12.22 -9.74
CA VAL A 91 2.87 -12.43 -11.10
C VAL A 91 2.82 -13.93 -11.41
N LYS A 92 1.78 -14.38 -12.13
CA LYS A 92 1.49 -15.80 -12.40
C LYS A 92 2.63 -16.56 -13.10
N ARG A 93 3.47 -15.85 -13.88
CA ARG A 93 4.62 -16.43 -14.60
C ARG A 93 5.92 -16.36 -13.80
N SER A 94 5.84 -16.07 -12.51
CA SER A 94 6.99 -15.95 -11.61
C SER A 94 6.90 -16.99 -10.50
N THR A 95 8.05 -17.38 -9.95
CA THR A 95 8.09 -18.30 -8.80
C THR A 95 7.52 -17.62 -7.56
N VAL A 96 7.13 -18.42 -6.57
CA VAL A 96 6.68 -17.93 -5.25
C VAL A 96 7.75 -17.04 -4.62
N GLN A 97 8.99 -17.50 -4.62
CA GLN A 97 10.13 -16.74 -4.08
C GLN A 97 10.31 -15.37 -4.76
N LYS A 98 10.22 -15.29 -6.09
CA LYS A 98 10.31 -14.01 -6.82
C LYS A 98 9.13 -13.08 -6.52
N ASN A 99 7.93 -13.62 -6.32
CA ASN A 99 6.77 -12.83 -5.90
C ASN A 99 7.01 -12.19 -4.53
N VAL A 100 7.53 -12.95 -3.55
CA VAL A 100 7.85 -12.42 -2.22
C VAL A 100 8.99 -11.39 -2.29
N LEU A 101 10.07 -11.68 -3.04
CA LEU A 101 11.17 -10.75 -3.27
C LEU A 101 10.72 -9.43 -3.89
N SER A 102 9.66 -9.43 -4.72
CA SER A 102 9.13 -8.20 -5.31
C SER A 102 8.71 -7.16 -4.26
N GLY A 103 8.30 -7.60 -3.08
CA GLY A 103 8.01 -6.72 -1.94
C GLY A 103 9.23 -5.90 -1.48
N ARG A 104 10.45 -6.36 -1.76
CA ARG A 104 11.70 -5.66 -1.45
C ARG A 104 12.09 -4.59 -2.46
N LEU A 105 11.47 -4.54 -3.65
CA LEU A 105 11.79 -3.59 -4.70
C LEU A 105 11.72 -2.12 -4.22
N GLY A 106 10.83 -1.83 -3.27
CA GLY A 106 10.73 -0.53 -2.63
C GLY A 106 12.03 -0.02 -2.00
N TYR A 107 12.95 -0.90 -1.62
CA TYR A 107 14.20 -0.59 -0.91
C TYR A 107 15.38 -0.35 -1.85
N TYR A 108 15.25 -0.67 -3.15
CA TYR A 108 16.32 -0.57 -4.13
C TYR A 108 16.16 0.65 -5.02
N GLY A 109 17.28 1.18 -5.53
CA GLY A 109 17.27 2.18 -6.60
C GLY A 109 16.74 1.60 -7.91
N THR A 110 16.32 2.47 -8.84
CA THR A 110 15.66 2.09 -10.09
C THR A 110 16.43 1.04 -10.88
N TRP A 111 17.74 1.20 -11.05
CA TRP A 111 18.58 0.26 -11.81
C TRP A 111 18.67 -1.12 -11.17
N LYS A 112 18.88 -1.19 -9.85
CA LYS A 112 18.90 -2.49 -9.14
C LYS A 112 17.54 -3.19 -9.17
N SER A 113 16.46 -2.41 -9.10
CA SER A 113 15.09 -2.94 -9.20
C SER A 113 14.79 -3.53 -10.58
N ILE A 114 15.22 -2.87 -11.66
CA ILE A 114 15.02 -3.35 -13.04
C ILE A 114 15.82 -4.64 -13.28
N LEU A 115 17.06 -4.72 -12.78
CA LEU A 115 17.93 -5.87 -12.93
C LEU A 115 17.57 -7.03 -11.98
N GLY A 116 16.63 -6.83 -11.04
CA GLY A 116 16.23 -7.84 -10.08
C GLY A 116 17.36 -8.29 -9.14
N LEU A 117 18.31 -7.37 -8.86
CA LEU A 117 19.46 -7.66 -8.01
C LEU A 117 19.09 -7.52 -6.55
N PHE A 118 18.84 -8.65 -5.90
CA PHE A 118 18.55 -8.75 -4.48
C PHE A 118 19.80 -9.20 -3.70
N THR A 119 19.89 -8.80 -2.44
CA THR A 119 20.98 -9.24 -1.54
C THR A 119 20.73 -10.64 -1.00
N LYS A 120 21.80 -11.28 -0.48
CA LYS A 120 21.65 -12.56 0.24
C LYS A 120 20.68 -12.44 1.42
N GLU A 121 20.72 -11.31 2.13
CA GLU A 121 19.79 -11.03 3.24
C GLU A 121 18.32 -11.02 2.78
N ASP A 122 18.00 -10.47 1.61
CA ASP A 122 16.63 -10.49 1.09
C ASP A 122 16.18 -11.92 0.75
N TYR A 123 17.09 -12.76 0.25
CA TYR A 123 16.78 -14.17 0.00
C TYR A 123 16.54 -14.93 1.30
N GLU A 124 17.35 -14.71 2.36
CA GLU A 124 17.13 -15.36 3.67
C GLU A 124 15.81 -14.90 4.30
N ARG A 125 15.55 -13.60 4.33
CA ARG A 125 14.25 -13.06 4.80
C ARG A 125 13.06 -13.63 4.03
N THR A 126 13.22 -13.84 2.71
CA THR A 126 12.19 -14.46 1.89
C THR A 126 11.94 -15.91 2.29
N LYS A 127 12.99 -16.68 2.54
CA LYS A 127 12.88 -18.06 3.02
C LYS A 127 12.19 -18.13 4.37
N GLU A 128 12.59 -17.28 5.32
CA GLU A 128 11.95 -17.19 6.64
C GLU A 128 10.45 -16.87 6.53
N ALA A 129 10.10 -15.88 5.69
CA ALA A 129 8.69 -15.51 5.47
C ALA A 129 7.90 -16.67 4.85
N LEU A 130 8.46 -17.40 3.89
CA LEU A 130 7.84 -18.57 3.28
C LEU A 130 7.70 -19.72 4.29
N ALA A 131 8.71 -19.95 5.14
CA ALA A 131 8.65 -20.94 6.19
C ALA A 131 7.52 -20.65 7.20
N THR A 132 7.35 -19.39 7.58
CA THR A 132 6.30 -18.96 8.52
C THR A 132 4.89 -19.32 8.02
N VAL A 133 4.68 -19.37 6.70
CA VAL A 133 3.38 -19.74 6.09
C VAL A 133 3.35 -21.17 5.53
N GLY A 134 4.33 -22.01 5.87
CA GLY A 134 4.38 -23.41 5.47
C GLY A 134 4.70 -23.64 3.98
N LEU A 135 5.42 -22.71 3.34
CA LEU A 135 5.79 -22.77 1.91
C LEU A 135 7.30 -22.91 1.70
N SER A 136 8.00 -23.54 2.63
CA SER A 136 9.48 -23.71 2.59
C SER A 136 9.98 -24.47 1.35
N ASP A 137 9.14 -25.35 0.79
CA ASP A 137 9.52 -26.29 -0.28
C ASP A 137 8.99 -25.86 -1.66
N LYS A 138 8.52 -24.60 -1.83
CA LYS A 138 7.86 -24.10 -3.04
C LYS A 138 8.70 -23.09 -3.81
#